data_667535cbacb130f802ec75f3095e2774
#
_entry.id   667535cbacb130f802ec75f3095e2774
#
_cell.length_a   1.000
_cell.length_b   1.000
_cell.length_c   1.000
_cell.angle_alpha   90.00
_cell.angle_beta   90.00
_cell.angle_gamma   90.00
#
_symmetry.space_group_name_H-M   'P 1'
#
loop_
_entity.id
_entity.type
_entity.pdbx_description
1 polymer ?
#
loop_
_entity_poly.entity_id
_entity_poly.type
_entity_poly.pdbx_seq_one_letter_code
_entity_poly.pdbx_strand_id
1 'polypeptide(L)'
;MAVDLSGIASRLDRLYEFDREPVTPDKFKKGILFASIFAGEHVAATEFVIGAFFVLHGLRASDLILGLLLGNLLAVLSWTFLCAPIAVDTRLTLYWYLRKIAGPGVTVIYNIANAFLYCILAGAMISVSATAVGLAFGLKVPGLNDILPTNALWVLVCLALGLLFTLLAILGFEKLGRFAEVASPWIFLVFVAGALVSLPKLGVRADFSNFWEVATTRIWNGVVAAGQEQFGFWHVVFFAWFCNLAMHVGLSDMALFRYAKKWTYGFYSAFGMYSGHFLAWLCSGVMVAAIGREMHPGKMAFEALGLAGAVAVMLAGWTTANPTLYRAGLALQTVTGWPRWKITLVAGLVTSVLSCFPLFFMKLLDYVAIYGLVLMPIGAVVFTEHWIFPKLGFPRYQAETRKQVFNWKVLLVWGGSLLFAFLLPLHLYFRWLP
;
A
#
# COMPACT_ATOMS: atom_id res chain seq x y z
N MET A 1 24.77 28.76 -15.44
CA MET A 1 23.41 29.16 -15.10
C MET A 1 23.14 28.79 -13.64
N ALA A 2 23.12 29.76 -12.73
CA ALA A 2 22.70 29.48 -11.35
C ALA A 2 21.21 29.15 -11.35
N VAL A 3 20.84 28.00 -10.82
CA VAL A 3 19.44 27.62 -10.65
C VAL A 3 18.82 28.56 -9.62
N ASP A 4 17.76 29.28 -9.97
CA ASP A 4 17.02 30.13 -9.03
C ASP A 4 16.25 29.26 -8.03
N LEU A 5 16.93 28.86 -6.95
CA LEU A 5 16.35 28.03 -5.90
C LEU A 5 15.23 28.75 -5.14
N SER A 6 15.24 30.09 -5.08
CA SER A 6 14.21 30.89 -4.42
C SER A 6 12.90 30.86 -5.19
N GLY A 7 12.97 30.97 -6.52
CA GLY A 7 11.80 30.86 -7.40
C GLY A 7 11.20 29.45 -7.40
N ILE A 8 12.04 28.40 -7.33
CA ILE A 8 11.57 27.01 -7.21
C ILE A 8 10.87 26.79 -5.86
N ALA A 9 11.47 27.20 -4.75
CA ALA A 9 10.89 27.08 -3.42
C ALA A 9 9.53 27.81 -3.34
N SER A 10 9.43 29.01 -3.87
CA SER A 10 8.17 29.78 -3.93
C SER A 10 7.08 29.07 -4.74
N ARG A 11 7.43 28.38 -5.84
CA ARG A 11 6.47 27.57 -6.61
C ARG A 11 6.02 26.33 -5.84
N LEU A 12 6.93 25.68 -5.11
CA LEU A 12 6.64 24.51 -4.30
C LEU A 12 5.78 24.86 -3.07
N ASP A 13 6.00 26.02 -2.47
CA ASP A 13 5.15 26.52 -1.36
C ASP A 13 3.69 26.75 -1.78
N ARG A 14 3.43 26.98 -3.08
CA ARG A 14 2.07 27.06 -3.62
C ARG A 14 1.36 25.70 -3.76
N LEU A 15 2.08 24.60 -3.61
CA LEU A 15 1.52 23.24 -3.61
C LEU A 15 0.90 22.92 -2.25
N TYR A 16 0.06 23.83 -1.75
CA TYR A 16 -0.66 23.64 -0.50
C TYR A 16 -1.77 22.59 -0.66
N GLU A 17 -1.84 21.65 0.26
CA GLU A 17 -2.70 20.47 0.18
C GLU A 17 -3.76 20.42 1.30
N PHE A 18 -4.14 21.55 1.88
CA PHE A 18 -5.14 21.61 2.97
C PHE A 18 -4.78 20.69 4.15
N ASP A 19 -3.54 20.76 4.60
CA ASP A 19 -3.00 19.80 5.58
C ASP A 19 -3.61 19.99 6.97
N ARG A 20 -4.05 21.20 7.29
CA ARG A 20 -4.55 21.64 8.61
C ARG A 20 -5.95 22.23 8.57
N GLU A 21 -6.61 22.19 7.45
CA GLU A 21 -7.95 22.73 7.26
C GLU A 21 -8.78 21.87 6.31
N PRO A 22 -10.10 22.01 6.29
CA PRO A 22 -10.95 21.28 5.35
C PRO A 22 -10.69 21.67 3.91
N VAL A 23 -10.71 20.68 3.01
CA VAL A 23 -10.63 20.91 1.56
C VAL A 23 -11.87 21.65 1.07
N THR A 24 -11.64 22.75 0.34
CA THR A 24 -12.71 23.58 -0.21
C THR A 24 -13.37 22.96 -1.45
N PRO A 25 -14.66 23.24 -1.73
CA PRO A 25 -15.41 22.60 -2.83
C PRO A 25 -14.81 22.80 -4.22
N ASP A 26 -14.14 23.92 -4.48
CA ASP A 26 -13.44 24.23 -5.75
C ASP A 26 -12.24 23.31 -6.03
N LYS A 27 -11.76 22.59 -5.01
CA LYS A 27 -10.64 21.65 -5.09
C LYS A 27 -11.06 20.19 -5.25
N PHE A 28 -12.35 19.89 -5.23
CA PHE A 28 -12.81 18.52 -5.38
C PHE A 28 -12.41 17.93 -6.74
N LYS A 29 -12.03 16.66 -6.73
CA LYS A 29 -11.49 15.97 -7.89
C LYS A 29 -12.51 15.05 -8.55
N LYS A 30 -12.24 14.68 -9.81
CA LYS A 30 -13.07 13.75 -10.58
C LYS A 30 -12.79 12.30 -10.15
N GLY A 31 -13.80 11.42 -10.32
CA GLY A 31 -13.70 10.00 -9.93
C GLY A 31 -12.58 9.24 -10.61
N ILE A 32 -12.27 9.57 -11.87
CA ILE A 32 -11.18 8.91 -12.61
C ILE A 32 -9.82 9.01 -11.87
N LEU A 33 -9.55 10.14 -11.21
CA LEU A 33 -8.32 10.32 -10.46
C LEU A 33 -8.20 9.31 -9.30
N PHE A 34 -9.32 9.03 -8.61
CA PHE A 34 -9.37 8.02 -7.55
C PHE A 34 -9.19 6.61 -8.11
N ALA A 35 -9.91 6.28 -9.19
CA ALA A 35 -9.76 5.00 -9.86
C ALA A 35 -8.30 4.73 -10.25
N SER A 36 -7.63 5.73 -10.83
CA SER A 36 -6.24 5.62 -11.27
C SER A 36 -5.26 5.49 -10.11
N ILE A 37 -5.45 6.25 -9.01
CA ILE A 37 -4.60 6.12 -7.83
C ILE A 37 -4.75 4.74 -7.21
N PHE A 38 -6.00 4.27 -6.98
CA PHE A 38 -6.23 2.94 -6.44
C PHE A 38 -5.66 1.84 -7.36
N ALA A 39 -5.88 1.92 -8.67
CA ALA A 39 -5.29 0.98 -9.62
C ALA A 39 -3.76 0.99 -9.54
N GLY A 40 -3.13 2.16 -9.54
CA GLY A 40 -1.67 2.29 -9.48
C GLY A 40 -1.05 1.84 -8.18
N GLU A 41 -1.73 2.08 -7.06
CA GLU A 41 -1.25 1.71 -5.73
C GLU A 41 -1.32 0.20 -5.49
N HIS A 42 -2.31 -0.49 -6.08
CA HIS A 42 -2.59 -1.90 -5.83
C HIS A 42 -2.23 -2.83 -7.00
N VAL A 43 -1.78 -2.32 -8.14
CA VAL A 43 -1.04 -3.10 -9.14
C VAL A 43 0.45 -2.90 -8.85
N ALA A 44 0.86 -3.25 -7.64
CA ALA A 44 2.16 -2.93 -7.08
C ALA A 44 3.23 -3.99 -7.44
N ALA A 45 4.48 -3.65 -7.22
CA ALA A 45 5.58 -4.60 -7.38
C ALA A 45 5.52 -5.77 -6.36
N THR A 46 4.84 -5.58 -5.22
CA THR A 46 4.57 -6.60 -4.21
C THR A 46 3.66 -7.71 -4.68
N GLU A 47 2.83 -7.48 -5.69
CA GLU A 47 1.84 -8.45 -6.17
C GLU A 47 2.52 -9.70 -6.74
N PHE A 48 3.75 -9.59 -7.21
CA PHE A 48 4.56 -10.75 -7.61
C PHE A 48 4.88 -11.68 -6.42
N VAL A 49 5.13 -11.13 -5.23
CA VAL A 49 5.38 -11.92 -4.01
C VAL A 49 4.10 -12.60 -3.52
N ILE A 50 3.00 -11.86 -3.51
CA ILE A 50 1.75 -12.34 -2.92
C ILE A 50 1.15 -13.48 -3.75
N GLY A 51 1.18 -13.40 -5.08
CA GLY A 51 0.74 -14.50 -5.92
C GLY A 51 1.57 -15.78 -5.72
N ALA A 52 2.89 -15.63 -5.56
CA ALA A 52 3.80 -16.72 -5.20
C ALA A 52 3.46 -17.32 -3.82
N PHE A 53 3.20 -16.46 -2.83
CA PHE A 53 2.83 -16.85 -1.48
C PHE A 53 1.61 -17.78 -1.47
N PHE A 54 0.56 -17.49 -2.21
CA PHE A 54 -0.60 -18.37 -2.31
C PHE A 54 -0.32 -19.74 -2.93
N VAL A 55 0.56 -19.79 -3.94
CA VAL A 55 0.99 -21.07 -4.53
C VAL A 55 1.78 -21.90 -3.53
N LEU A 56 2.72 -21.31 -2.80
CA LEU A 56 3.57 -21.98 -1.83
C LEU A 56 2.78 -22.53 -0.63
N HIS A 57 1.74 -21.82 -0.20
CA HIS A 57 0.84 -22.25 0.88
C HIS A 57 -0.25 -23.24 0.40
N GLY A 58 -0.12 -23.79 -0.78
CA GLY A 58 -0.95 -24.89 -1.27
C GLY A 58 -2.44 -24.56 -1.35
N LEU A 59 -2.78 -23.36 -1.83
CA LEU A 59 -4.18 -23.02 -2.05
C LEU A 59 -4.79 -23.82 -3.20
N ARG A 60 -6.07 -24.15 -3.05
CA ARG A 60 -6.87 -24.67 -4.15
C ARG A 60 -7.42 -23.53 -4.99
N ALA A 61 -7.54 -23.74 -6.30
CA ALA A 61 -8.02 -22.71 -7.23
C ALA A 61 -9.37 -22.10 -6.82
N SER A 62 -10.33 -22.92 -6.38
CA SER A 62 -11.64 -22.44 -5.89
C SER A 62 -11.53 -21.56 -4.66
N ASP A 63 -10.72 -21.97 -3.67
CA ASP A 63 -10.53 -21.24 -2.41
C ASP A 63 -9.86 -19.90 -2.67
N LEU A 64 -8.87 -19.88 -3.57
CA LEU A 64 -8.19 -18.66 -3.97
C LEU A 64 -9.15 -17.68 -4.67
N ILE A 65 -9.85 -18.13 -5.73
CA ILE A 65 -10.70 -17.25 -6.53
C ILE A 65 -11.85 -16.69 -5.68
N LEU A 66 -12.59 -17.55 -4.98
CA LEU A 66 -13.74 -17.13 -4.17
C LEU A 66 -13.29 -16.30 -2.95
N GLY A 67 -12.17 -16.68 -2.33
CA GLY A 67 -11.58 -15.94 -1.22
C GLY A 67 -11.14 -14.53 -1.63
N LEU A 68 -10.48 -14.39 -2.77
CA LEU A 68 -10.09 -13.08 -3.32
C LEU A 68 -11.31 -12.24 -3.71
N LEU A 69 -12.34 -12.83 -4.33
CA LEU A 69 -13.58 -12.11 -4.67
C LEU A 69 -14.23 -11.53 -3.42
N LEU A 70 -14.39 -12.33 -2.37
CA LEU A 70 -15.04 -11.90 -1.13
C LEU A 70 -14.16 -10.93 -0.33
N GLY A 71 -12.88 -11.24 -0.15
CA GLY A 71 -11.96 -10.39 0.64
C GLY A 71 -11.77 -9.01 0.03
N ASN A 72 -11.58 -8.93 -1.28
CA ASN A 72 -11.51 -7.65 -2.00
C ASN A 72 -12.84 -6.87 -1.95
N LEU A 73 -13.97 -7.56 -2.03
CA LEU A 73 -15.27 -6.91 -1.84
C LEU A 73 -15.39 -6.28 -0.46
N LEU A 74 -15.02 -7.00 0.61
CA LEU A 74 -15.03 -6.48 1.97
C LEU A 74 -14.11 -5.26 2.13
N ALA A 75 -12.94 -5.26 1.49
CA ALA A 75 -12.04 -4.10 1.47
C ALA A 75 -12.71 -2.89 0.78
N VAL A 76 -13.30 -3.07 -0.40
CA VAL A 76 -14.04 -2.00 -1.12
C VAL A 76 -15.17 -1.45 -0.27
N LEU A 77 -15.94 -2.32 0.38
CA LEU A 77 -17.03 -1.90 1.28
C LEU A 77 -16.50 -1.13 2.49
N SER A 78 -15.34 -1.54 3.05
CA SER A 78 -14.70 -0.82 4.15
C SER A 78 -14.25 0.59 3.73
N TRP A 79 -13.63 0.77 2.55
CA TRP A 79 -13.35 2.11 2.03
C TRP A 79 -14.62 2.94 1.85
N THR A 80 -15.67 2.32 1.28
CA THR A 80 -16.89 3.02 0.90
C THR A 80 -17.73 3.42 2.10
N PHE A 81 -17.85 2.57 3.11
CA PHE A 81 -18.77 2.77 4.23
C PHE A 81 -18.10 3.22 5.54
N LEU A 82 -16.77 3.04 5.66
CA LEU A 82 -16.04 3.50 6.84
C LEU A 82 -15.19 4.74 6.54
N CYS A 83 -14.26 4.67 5.58
CA CYS A 83 -13.28 5.73 5.34
C CYS A 83 -13.86 6.93 4.56
N ALA A 84 -14.49 6.69 3.41
CA ALA A 84 -14.95 7.74 2.53
C ALA A 84 -16.03 8.66 3.16
N PRO A 85 -17.04 8.16 3.92
CA PRO A 85 -18.03 9.02 4.55
C PRO A 85 -17.41 10.01 5.54
N ILE A 86 -16.52 9.54 6.41
CA ILE A 86 -15.85 10.38 7.40
C ILE A 86 -14.98 11.44 6.71
N ALA A 87 -14.22 11.04 5.69
CA ALA A 87 -13.38 11.94 4.92
C ALA A 87 -14.18 13.01 4.17
N VAL A 88 -15.32 12.64 3.60
CA VAL A 88 -16.19 13.56 2.85
C VAL A 88 -16.95 14.51 3.77
N ASP A 89 -17.38 14.06 4.94
CA ASP A 89 -18.06 14.91 5.92
C ASP A 89 -17.10 15.94 6.55
N THR A 90 -15.90 15.52 6.90
CA THR A 90 -14.94 16.36 7.63
C THR A 90 -13.98 17.14 6.73
N ARG A 91 -13.70 16.66 5.52
CA ARG A 91 -12.73 17.23 4.59
C ARG A 91 -11.29 17.30 5.13
N LEU A 92 -10.99 16.54 6.18
CA LEU A 92 -9.71 16.53 6.87
C LEU A 92 -8.89 15.29 6.53
N THR A 93 -7.58 15.39 6.73
CA THR A 93 -6.74 14.19 6.84
C THR A 93 -6.99 13.48 8.18
N LEU A 94 -6.73 12.18 8.26
CA LEU A 94 -6.72 11.45 9.53
C LEU A 94 -5.81 12.16 10.56
N TYR A 95 -4.63 12.61 10.11
CA TYR A 95 -3.59 13.20 10.95
C TYR A 95 -4.06 14.48 11.64
N TRP A 96 -4.80 15.33 10.92
CA TRP A 96 -5.37 16.54 11.49
C TRP A 96 -6.65 16.27 12.28
N TYR A 97 -7.47 15.33 11.84
CA TYR A 97 -8.64 14.88 12.59
C TYR A 97 -8.25 14.33 13.96
N LEU A 98 -7.22 13.47 14.01
CA LEU A 98 -6.72 12.89 15.25
C LEU A 98 -6.28 13.98 16.26
N ARG A 99 -5.68 15.07 15.77
CA ARG A 99 -5.33 16.22 16.63
C ARG A 99 -6.53 16.82 17.33
N LYS A 100 -7.70 16.86 16.67
CA LYS A 100 -8.93 17.40 17.26
C LYS A 100 -9.54 16.49 18.33
N ILE A 101 -9.35 15.18 18.22
CA ILE A 101 -9.96 14.20 19.14
C ILE A 101 -8.99 13.69 20.21
N ALA A 102 -7.71 13.59 19.91
CA ALA A 102 -6.69 13.03 20.80
C ALA A 102 -5.73 14.08 21.39
N GLY A 103 -5.72 15.28 20.83
CA GLY A 103 -4.81 16.37 21.19
C GLY A 103 -3.42 16.23 20.54
N PRO A 104 -2.63 17.33 20.59
CA PRO A 104 -1.32 17.38 19.91
C PRO A 104 -0.36 16.27 20.32
N GLY A 105 -0.31 15.93 21.63
CA GLY A 105 0.67 14.97 22.15
C GLY A 105 0.47 13.54 21.59
N VAL A 106 -0.76 13.02 21.65
CA VAL A 106 -1.06 11.69 21.08
C VAL A 106 -0.87 11.69 19.55
N THR A 107 -1.26 12.79 18.90
CA THR A 107 -1.15 12.93 17.46
C THR A 107 0.31 12.89 17.00
N VAL A 108 1.24 13.51 17.73
CA VAL A 108 2.67 13.46 17.41
C VAL A 108 3.17 12.02 17.44
N ILE A 109 2.83 11.26 18.49
CA ILE A 109 3.25 9.85 18.63
C ILE A 109 2.73 9.02 17.44
N TYR A 110 1.42 9.12 17.18
CA TYR A 110 0.80 8.38 16.08
C TYR A 110 1.38 8.77 14.71
N ASN A 111 1.52 10.06 14.44
CA ASN A 111 1.98 10.54 13.13
C ASN A 111 3.43 10.19 12.85
N ILE A 112 4.31 10.17 13.87
CA ILE A 112 5.69 9.69 13.73
C ILE A 112 5.68 8.19 13.44
N ALA A 113 4.94 7.38 14.19
CA ALA A 113 4.82 5.95 13.95
C ALA A 113 4.29 5.67 12.54
N ASN A 114 3.20 6.34 12.15
CA ASN A 114 2.60 6.23 10.83
C ASN A 114 3.58 6.61 9.70
N ALA A 115 4.28 7.74 9.82
CA ALA A 115 5.23 8.19 8.82
C ALA A 115 6.42 7.23 8.68
N PHE A 116 6.94 6.73 9.80
CA PHE A 116 8.01 5.73 9.81
C PHE A 116 7.60 4.46 9.06
N LEU A 117 6.40 3.95 9.36
CA LEU A 117 5.85 2.78 8.72
C LEU A 117 5.66 2.99 7.20
N TYR A 118 5.18 4.16 6.79
CA TYR A 118 5.07 4.51 5.37
C TYR A 118 6.42 4.65 4.68
N CYS A 119 7.43 5.21 5.35
CA CYS A 119 8.78 5.31 4.79
C CYS A 119 9.40 3.93 4.53
N ILE A 120 9.21 2.95 5.42
CA ILE A 120 9.69 1.59 5.19
C ILE A 120 8.96 0.94 4.01
N LEU A 121 7.64 1.06 3.94
CA LEU A 121 6.87 0.51 2.82
C LEU A 121 7.31 1.12 1.48
N ALA A 122 7.48 2.43 1.41
CA ALA A 122 7.99 3.10 0.22
C ALA A 122 9.43 2.66 -0.11
N GLY A 123 10.28 2.48 0.92
CA GLY A 123 11.65 1.98 0.77
C GLY A 123 11.72 0.59 0.17
N ALA A 124 10.83 -0.30 0.60
CA ALA A 124 10.69 -1.63 0.00
C ALA A 124 10.33 -1.55 -1.48
N MET A 125 9.40 -0.68 -1.87
CA MET A 125 9.03 -0.47 -3.28
C MET A 125 10.19 0.07 -4.12
N ILE A 126 10.99 0.99 -3.59
CA ILE A 126 12.19 1.51 -4.24
C ILE A 126 13.23 0.39 -4.42
N SER A 127 13.46 -0.42 -3.39
CA SER A 127 14.39 -1.56 -3.43
C SER A 127 14.02 -2.58 -4.51
N VAL A 128 12.74 -2.94 -4.60
CA VAL A 128 12.23 -3.85 -5.65
C VAL A 128 12.41 -3.27 -7.03
N SER A 129 12.09 -1.99 -7.21
CA SER A 129 12.28 -1.26 -8.47
C SER A 129 13.76 -1.22 -8.88
N ALA A 130 14.65 -0.93 -7.93
CA ALA A 130 16.09 -0.90 -8.16
C ALA A 130 16.64 -2.27 -8.56
N THR A 131 16.08 -3.35 -8.01
CA THR A 131 16.46 -4.71 -8.38
C THR A 131 16.03 -5.02 -9.83
N ALA A 132 14.81 -4.65 -10.22
CA ALA A 132 14.33 -4.85 -11.57
C ALA A 132 15.17 -4.07 -12.60
N VAL A 133 15.46 -2.80 -12.31
CA VAL A 133 16.34 -1.95 -13.14
C VAL A 133 17.76 -2.51 -13.18
N GLY A 134 18.33 -2.90 -12.04
CA GLY A 134 19.67 -3.47 -11.96
C GLY A 134 19.83 -4.70 -12.82
N LEU A 135 18.85 -5.61 -12.84
CA LEU A 135 18.85 -6.80 -13.70
C LEU A 135 18.84 -6.44 -15.18
N ALA A 136 18.08 -5.42 -15.59
CA ALA A 136 18.03 -4.95 -16.96
C ALA A 136 19.38 -4.42 -17.48
N PHE A 137 20.22 -3.92 -16.56
CA PHE A 137 21.60 -3.47 -16.86
C PHE A 137 22.68 -4.50 -16.51
N GLY A 138 22.32 -5.74 -16.22
CA GLY A 138 23.27 -6.81 -15.86
C GLY A 138 24.01 -6.61 -14.55
N LEU A 139 23.47 -5.79 -13.63
CA LEU A 139 24.09 -5.58 -12.34
C LEU A 139 23.89 -6.78 -11.41
N LYS A 140 24.85 -7.03 -10.54
CA LYS A 140 24.66 -7.94 -9.42
C LYS A 140 23.66 -7.31 -8.44
N VAL A 141 22.49 -7.93 -8.30
CA VAL A 141 21.42 -7.50 -7.40
C VAL A 141 21.35 -8.37 -6.14
N PRO A 142 20.76 -7.88 -5.04
CA PRO A 142 20.58 -8.68 -3.83
C PRO A 142 19.75 -9.93 -4.09
N GLY A 143 20.13 -11.02 -3.41
CA GLY A 143 19.36 -12.26 -3.34
C GLY A 143 18.25 -12.20 -2.30
N LEU A 144 17.43 -13.26 -2.25
CA LEU A 144 16.30 -13.36 -1.29
C LEU A 144 16.72 -13.35 0.19
N ASN A 145 17.97 -13.76 0.49
CA ASN A 145 18.49 -13.84 1.86
C ASN A 145 19.46 -12.71 2.24
N ASP A 146 19.71 -11.78 1.33
CA ASP A 146 20.65 -10.68 1.58
C ASP A 146 19.99 -9.62 2.47
N ILE A 147 20.63 -9.31 3.59
CA ILE A 147 20.19 -8.28 4.54
C ILE A 147 20.81 -6.93 4.20
N LEU A 148 22.07 -6.94 3.77
CA LEU A 148 22.88 -5.77 3.48
C LEU A 148 23.14 -5.64 1.96
N PRO A 149 23.39 -4.43 1.46
CA PRO A 149 23.72 -4.21 0.06
C PRO A 149 25.07 -4.85 -0.27
N THR A 150 25.11 -5.60 -1.38
CA THR A 150 26.31 -6.31 -1.84
C THR A 150 26.98 -5.62 -3.03
N ASN A 151 26.37 -4.59 -3.63
CA ASN A 151 26.86 -3.92 -4.83
C ASN A 151 26.60 -2.41 -4.74
N ALA A 152 27.68 -1.63 -4.85
CA ALA A 152 27.61 -0.16 -4.79
C ALA A 152 26.80 0.46 -5.95
N LEU A 153 26.85 -0.12 -7.16
CA LEU A 153 26.05 0.37 -8.29
C LEU A 153 24.55 0.15 -8.05
N TRP A 154 24.17 -0.97 -7.44
CA TRP A 154 22.78 -1.19 -7.06
C TRP A 154 22.32 -0.17 -6.00
N VAL A 155 23.18 0.17 -5.03
CA VAL A 155 22.89 1.24 -4.06
C VAL A 155 22.66 2.58 -4.75
N LEU A 156 23.49 2.93 -5.74
CA LEU A 156 23.29 4.15 -6.52
C LEU A 156 21.95 4.13 -7.28
N VAL A 157 21.53 3.01 -7.83
CA VAL A 157 20.21 2.86 -8.46
C VAL A 157 19.09 3.07 -7.44
N CYS A 158 19.20 2.50 -6.24
CA CYS A 158 18.24 2.75 -5.14
C CYS A 158 18.13 4.24 -4.81
N LEU A 159 19.24 4.92 -4.62
CA LEU A 159 19.27 6.36 -4.30
C LEU A 159 18.68 7.20 -5.44
N ALA A 160 19.02 6.88 -6.68
CA ALA A 160 18.51 7.60 -7.86
C ALA A 160 17.00 7.43 -8.02
N LEU A 161 16.50 6.19 -7.92
CA LEU A 161 15.05 5.90 -7.98
C LEU A 161 14.31 6.48 -6.79
N GLY A 162 14.89 6.39 -5.59
CA GLY A 162 14.31 6.98 -4.39
C GLY A 162 14.15 8.49 -4.51
N LEU A 163 15.15 9.19 -5.03
CA LEU A 163 15.06 10.62 -5.33
C LEU A 163 13.98 10.90 -6.38
N LEU A 164 13.98 10.15 -7.49
CA LEU A 164 12.98 10.30 -8.56
C LEU A 164 11.54 10.13 -8.04
N PHE A 165 11.30 9.10 -7.24
CA PHE A 165 9.98 8.84 -6.65
C PHE A 165 9.58 9.96 -5.68
N THR A 166 10.54 10.42 -4.87
CA THR A 166 10.33 11.55 -3.95
C THR A 166 9.96 12.84 -4.67
N LEU A 167 10.62 13.16 -5.78
CA LEU A 167 10.33 14.35 -6.57
C LEU A 167 8.88 14.38 -7.08
N LEU A 168 8.31 13.23 -7.44
CA LEU A 168 6.90 13.18 -7.81
C LEU A 168 5.98 13.27 -6.58
N ALA A 169 6.35 12.63 -5.46
CA ALA A 169 5.54 12.65 -4.24
C ALA A 169 5.36 14.07 -3.66
N ILE A 170 6.34 14.94 -3.80
CA ILE A 170 6.24 16.35 -3.36
C ILE A 170 5.27 17.18 -4.19
N LEU A 171 4.91 16.74 -5.40
CA LEU A 171 4.00 17.49 -6.28
C LEU A 171 2.52 17.38 -5.89
N GLY A 172 2.17 16.49 -4.97
CA GLY A 172 0.83 16.38 -4.38
C GLY A 172 -0.14 15.49 -5.14
N PHE A 173 -1.33 15.36 -4.56
CA PHE A 173 -2.37 14.39 -4.91
C PHE A 173 -2.73 14.36 -6.40
N GLU A 174 -2.92 15.53 -7.02
CA GLU A 174 -3.33 15.60 -8.43
C GLU A 174 -2.27 15.05 -9.38
N LYS A 175 -0.99 15.35 -9.13
CA LYS A 175 0.11 14.88 -9.98
C LYS A 175 0.34 13.38 -9.81
N LEU A 176 0.20 12.89 -8.59
CA LEU A 176 0.24 11.45 -8.31
C LEU A 176 -0.85 10.71 -9.09
N GLY A 177 -2.07 11.23 -9.06
CA GLY A 177 -3.19 10.61 -9.78
C GLY A 177 -3.02 10.62 -11.30
N ARG A 178 -2.53 11.72 -11.87
CA ARG A 178 -2.25 11.80 -13.31
C ARG A 178 -1.11 10.87 -13.74
N PHE A 179 -0.10 10.68 -12.91
CA PHE A 179 0.93 9.70 -13.15
C PHE A 179 0.36 8.27 -13.12
N ALA A 180 -0.45 7.94 -12.12
CA ALA A 180 -1.10 6.65 -12.01
C ALA A 180 -2.07 6.39 -13.19
N GLU A 181 -2.76 7.42 -13.70
CA GLU A 181 -3.66 7.33 -14.86
C GLU A 181 -2.93 6.79 -16.11
N VAL A 182 -1.66 7.17 -16.28
CA VAL A 182 -0.83 6.68 -17.40
C VAL A 182 -0.16 5.35 -17.08
N ALA A 183 0.37 5.19 -15.86
CA ALA A 183 1.20 4.04 -15.50
C ALA A 183 0.38 2.77 -15.22
N SER A 184 -0.78 2.88 -14.54
CA SER A 184 -1.53 1.72 -14.08
C SER A 184 -2.02 0.79 -15.21
N PRO A 185 -2.58 1.27 -16.32
CA PRO A 185 -2.99 0.40 -17.42
C PRO A 185 -1.82 -0.40 -18.01
N TRP A 186 -0.64 0.23 -18.10
CA TRP A 186 0.56 -0.44 -18.60
C TRP A 186 1.01 -1.56 -17.68
N ILE A 187 1.08 -1.30 -16.37
CA ILE A 187 1.50 -2.29 -15.37
C ILE A 187 0.55 -3.48 -15.39
N PHE A 188 -0.76 -3.21 -15.41
CA PHE A 188 -1.80 -4.23 -15.51
C PHE A 188 -1.61 -5.13 -16.75
N LEU A 189 -1.41 -4.53 -17.93
CA LEU A 189 -1.19 -5.28 -19.16
C LEU A 189 0.05 -6.17 -19.10
N VAL A 190 1.11 -5.74 -18.40
CA VAL A 190 2.32 -6.53 -18.22
C VAL A 190 2.08 -7.75 -17.31
N PHE A 191 1.28 -7.63 -16.23
CA PHE A 191 0.88 -8.78 -15.42
C PHE A 191 0.12 -9.81 -16.26
N VAL A 192 -0.86 -9.37 -17.04
CA VAL A 192 -1.64 -10.24 -17.93
C VAL A 192 -0.74 -10.89 -18.99
N ALA A 193 0.13 -10.13 -19.64
CA ALA A 193 1.07 -10.65 -20.62
C ALA A 193 2.02 -11.69 -20.01
N GLY A 194 2.55 -11.44 -18.80
CA GLY A 194 3.39 -12.39 -18.07
C GLY A 194 2.70 -13.71 -17.77
N ALA A 195 1.44 -13.65 -17.35
CA ALA A 195 0.63 -14.85 -17.16
C ALA A 195 0.40 -15.59 -18.49
N LEU A 196 -0.02 -14.88 -19.55
CA LEU A 196 -0.29 -15.47 -20.86
C LEU A 196 0.94 -16.18 -21.46
N VAL A 197 2.12 -15.58 -21.38
CA VAL A 197 3.39 -16.19 -21.83
C VAL A 197 3.78 -17.41 -20.97
N SER A 198 3.33 -17.47 -19.73
CA SER A 198 3.62 -18.56 -18.80
C SER A 198 2.69 -19.76 -18.96
N LEU A 199 1.45 -19.55 -19.39
CA LEU A 199 0.44 -20.61 -19.53
C LEU A 199 0.86 -21.79 -20.44
N PRO A 200 1.48 -21.58 -21.63
CA PRO A 200 1.95 -22.70 -22.45
C PRO A 200 3.01 -23.56 -21.76
N LYS A 201 3.89 -22.96 -20.93
CA LYS A 201 4.91 -23.69 -20.15
C LYS A 201 4.27 -24.64 -19.12
N LEU A 202 3.06 -24.34 -18.69
CA LEU A 202 2.26 -25.17 -17.77
C LEU A 202 1.41 -26.21 -18.52
N GLY A 203 1.40 -26.18 -19.85
CA GLY A 203 0.64 -27.10 -20.70
C GLY A 203 -0.78 -26.63 -21.01
N VAL A 204 -1.09 -25.34 -20.83
CA VAL A 204 -2.36 -24.77 -21.30
C VAL A 204 -2.36 -24.67 -22.80
N ARG A 205 -3.43 -25.16 -23.43
CA ARG A 205 -3.63 -25.11 -24.87
C ARG A 205 -3.96 -23.69 -25.35
N ALA A 206 -3.68 -23.39 -26.59
CA ALA A 206 -3.92 -22.06 -27.16
C ALA A 206 -5.41 -21.66 -27.18
N ASP A 207 -6.33 -22.64 -27.20
CA ASP A 207 -7.79 -22.44 -27.13
C ASP A 207 -8.32 -22.32 -25.68
N PHE A 208 -7.43 -22.40 -24.68
CA PHE A 208 -7.76 -22.41 -23.26
C PHE A 208 -8.70 -23.55 -22.80
N SER A 209 -8.97 -24.54 -23.63
CA SER A 209 -9.93 -25.63 -23.34
C SER A 209 -9.58 -26.43 -22.08
N ASN A 210 -8.31 -26.55 -21.73
CA ASN A 210 -7.82 -27.23 -20.53
C ASN A 210 -7.34 -26.30 -19.42
N PHE A 211 -7.64 -24.99 -19.49
CA PHE A 211 -7.15 -24.02 -18.51
C PHE A 211 -7.51 -24.39 -17.07
N TRP A 212 -8.78 -24.76 -16.85
CA TRP A 212 -9.25 -25.11 -15.50
C TRP A 212 -8.58 -26.36 -14.94
N GLU A 213 -8.38 -27.38 -15.78
CA GLU A 213 -7.64 -28.56 -15.40
C GLU A 213 -6.22 -28.22 -14.97
N VAL A 214 -5.50 -27.43 -15.77
CA VAL A 214 -4.13 -26.99 -15.44
C VAL A 214 -4.13 -26.11 -14.18
N ALA A 215 -5.07 -25.20 -14.04
CA ALA A 215 -5.18 -24.33 -12.87
C ALA A 215 -5.33 -25.15 -11.57
N THR A 216 -6.13 -26.21 -11.59
CA THR A 216 -6.42 -27.04 -10.42
C THR A 216 -5.39 -28.13 -10.15
N THR A 217 -4.64 -28.57 -11.17
CA THR A 217 -3.66 -29.67 -11.01
C THR A 217 -2.21 -29.23 -10.98
N ARG A 218 -1.88 -28.07 -11.53
CA ARG A 218 -0.49 -27.60 -11.68
C ARG A 218 -0.20 -26.28 -11.01
N ILE A 219 -1.18 -25.36 -10.89
CA ILE A 219 -0.95 -24.02 -10.34
C ILE A 219 -1.41 -23.97 -8.89
N TRP A 220 -2.74 -24.09 -8.67
CA TRP A 220 -3.36 -24.05 -7.34
C TRP A 220 -3.96 -25.42 -7.01
N ASN A 221 -3.06 -26.37 -6.84
CA ASN A 221 -3.37 -27.80 -6.74
C ASN A 221 -3.60 -28.29 -5.29
N GLY A 222 -3.52 -27.42 -4.30
CA GLY A 222 -3.67 -27.78 -2.90
C GLY A 222 -2.42 -28.38 -2.26
N VAL A 223 -1.28 -28.46 -2.96
CA VAL A 223 -0.03 -29.03 -2.43
C VAL A 223 0.81 -27.93 -1.79
N VAL A 224 1.15 -28.11 -0.53
CA VAL A 224 1.93 -27.17 0.27
C VAL A 224 3.41 -27.36 -0.01
N ALA A 225 4.15 -26.27 -0.17
CA ALA A 225 5.61 -26.31 -0.27
C ALA A 225 6.23 -26.73 1.07
N ALA A 226 7.41 -27.37 1.02
CA ALA A 226 8.10 -27.82 2.22
C ALA A 226 8.35 -26.67 3.22
N GLY A 227 7.94 -26.88 4.48
CA GLY A 227 8.10 -25.89 5.55
C GLY A 227 7.05 -24.78 5.59
N GLN A 228 6.04 -24.82 4.72
CA GLN A 228 4.92 -23.87 4.73
C GLN A 228 3.68 -24.49 5.38
N GLU A 229 2.76 -23.62 5.84
CA GLU A 229 1.46 -24.03 6.36
C GLU A 229 0.40 -24.06 5.25
N GLN A 230 -0.60 -24.94 5.40
CA GLN A 230 -1.72 -25.06 4.47
C GLN A 230 -2.67 -23.87 4.63
N PHE A 231 -2.93 -23.15 3.55
CA PHE A 231 -3.96 -22.12 3.53
C PHE A 231 -5.26 -22.64 2.88
N GLY A 232 -6.39 -22.03 3.28
CA GLY A 232 -7.70 -22.30 2.71
C GLY A 232 -8.47 -20.99 2.46
N PHE A 233 -9.74 -21.12 2.12
CA PHE A 233 -10.63 -20.03 1.75
C PHE A 233 -10.58 -18.82 2.72
N TRP A 234 -10.71 -19.04 4.02
CA TRP A 234 -10.76 -17.95 5.00
C TRP A 234 -9.41 -17.22 5.14
N HIS A 235 -8.29 -17.92 4.98
CA HIS A 235 -6.97 -17.28 4.94
C HIS A 235 -6.90 -16.26 3.80
N VAL A 236 -7.42 -16.63 2.62
CA VAL A 236 -7.46 -15.71 1.45
C VAL A 236 -8.40 -14.54 1.68
N VAL A 237 -9.60 -14.79 2.23
CA VAL A 237 -10.57 -13.73 2.53
C VAL A 237 -9.97 -12.69 3.45
N PHE A 238 -9.40 -13.11 4.58
CA PHE A 238 -8.83 -12.20 5.56
C PHE A 238 -7.56 -11.54 5.05
N PHE A 239 -6.70 -12.28 4.35
CA PHE A 239 -5.50 -11.71 3.74
C PHE A 239 -5.86 -10.58 2.76
N ALA A 240 -6.79 -10.82 1.83
CA ALA A 240 -7.20 -9.82 0.85
C ALA A 240 -7.92 -8.62 1.49
N TRP A 241 -8.74 -8.86 2.52
CA TRP A 241 -9.42 -7.80 3.24
C TRP A 241 -8.43 -6.95 4.07
N PHE A 242 -7.48 -7.60 4.78
CA PHE A 242 -6.61 -6.94 5.74
C PHE A 242 -5.31 -6.41 5.15
N CYS A 243 -4.95 -6.78 3.93
CA CYS A 243 -3.71 -6.34 3.28
C CYS A 243 -3.52 -4.81 3.33
N ASN A 244 -4.59 -4.04 3.21
CA ASN A 244 -4.59 -2.57 3.28
C ASN A 244 -5.34 -2.02 4.51
N LEU A 245 -5.36 -2.77 5.59
CA LEU A 245 -6.17 -2.47 6.78
C LEU A 245 -5.95 -1.05 7.33
N ALA A 246 -4.71 -0.56 7.34
CA ALA A 246 -4.37 0.79 7.75
C ALA A 246 -5.02 1.89 6.88
N MET A 247 -5.32 1.57 5.61
CA MET A 247 -5.86 2.55 4.65
C MET A 247 -7.37 2.70 4.80
N HIS A 248 -8.12 1.59 4.85
CA HIS A 248 -9.57 1.64 4.90
C HIS A 248 -10.15 1.62 6.31
N VAL A 249 -9.80 0.65 7.17
CA VAL A 249 -10.26 0.61 8.56
C VAL A 249 -9.47 1.57 9.44
N GLY A 250 -8.14 1.64 9.24
CA GLY A 250 -7.27 2.63 9.89
C GLY A 250 -7.44 4.06 9.40
N LEU A 251 -8.26 4.27 8.36
CA LEU A 251 -8.69 5.57 7.85
C LEU A 251 -7.59 6.49 7.29
N SER A 252 -6.39 5.97 6.99
CA SER A 252 -5.34 6.83 6.42
C SER A 252 -5.70 7.37 5.04
N ASP A 253 -6.62 6.71 4.30
CA ASP A 253 -7.15 7.18 3.01
C ASP A 253 -8.15 8.34 3.13
N MET A 254 -8.44 8.83 4.32
CA MET A 254 -9.00 10.16 4.47
C MET A 254 -8.13 11.21 3.76
N ALA A 255 -6.81 10.98 3.67
CA ALA A 255 -5.89 11.81 2.90
C ALA A 255 -6.28 11.97 1.43
N LEU A 256 -6.90 10.95 0.84
CA LEU A 256 -7.39 10.93 -0.54
C LEU A 256 -8.85 11.37 -0.63
N PHE A 257 -9.75 10.70 0.12
CA PHE A 257 -11.20 10.91 0.00
C PHE A 257 -11.69 12.29 0.46
N ARG A 258 -10.90 13.04 1.21
CA ARG A 258 -11.24 14.45 1.50
C ARG A 258 -11.42 15.33 0.25
N TYR A 259 -10.85 14.91 -0.89
CA TYR A 259 -11.04 15.54 -2.21
C TYR A 259 -12.22 14.98 -3.00
N ALA A 260 -12.88 13.93 -2.51
CA ALA A 260 -14.00 13.29 -3.20
C ALA A 260 -15.26 14.15 -3.12
N LYS A 261 -16.04 14.21 -4.21
CA LYS A 261 -17.32 14.94 -4.22
C LYS A 261 -18.35 14.33 -3.28
N LYS A 262 -18.36 12.99 -3.17
CA LYS A 262 -19.32 12.23 -2.39
C LYS A 262 -18.69 10.93 -1.87
N TRP A 263 -19.24 10.37 -0.81
CA TRP A 263 -18.74 9.14 -0.18
C TRP A 263 -18.73 7.92 -1.11
N THR A 264 -19.64 7.87 -2.09
CA THR A 264 -19.67 6.78 -3.07
C THR A 264 -18.40 6.68 -3.93
N TYR A 265 -17.49 7.67 -3.84
CA TYR A 265 -16.17 7.55 -4.46
C TYR A 265 -15.32 6.45 -3.82
N GLY A 266 -15.69 5.95 -2.63
CA GLY A 266 -15.11 4.75 -2.04
C GLY A 266 -15.15 3.54 -2.98
N PHE A 267 -16.18 3.40 -3.82
CA PHE A 267 -16.29 2.33 -4.81
C PHE A 267 -15.18 2.34 -5.88
N TYR A 268 -14.50 3.47 -6.10
CA TYR A 268 -13.36 3.49 -7.01
C TYR A 268 -12.16 2.66 -6.50
N SER A 269 -12.12 2.30 -5.21
CA SER A 269 -11.15 1.35 -4.69
C SER A 269 -11.24 -0.03 -5.36
N ALA A 270 -12.40 -0.37 -5.94
CA ALA A 270 -12.57 -1.60 -6.72
C ALA A 270 -11.58 -1.71 -7.88
N PHE A 271 -11.16 -0.58 -8.48
CA PHE A 271 -10.13 -0.60 -9.53
C PHE A 271 -8.78 -1.09 -9.00
N GLY A 272 -8.44 -0.80 -7.74
CA GLY A 272 -7.26 -1.37 -7.10
C GLY A 272 -7.46 -2.83 -6.71
N MET A 273 -8.57 -3.12 -6.03
CA MET A 273 -8.81 -4.44 -5.46
C MET A 273 -8.96 -5.53 -6.53
N TYR A 274 -9.63 -5.24 -7.65
CA TYR A 274 -9.87 -6.27 -8.67
C TYR A 274 -8.84 -6.27 -9.79
N SER A 275 -8.31 -5.14 -10.24
CA SER A 275 -7.19 -5.15 -11.20
C SER A 275 -5.84 -5.44 -10.55
N GLY A 276 -5.63 -4.96 -9.32
CA GLY A 276 -4.43 -5.23 -8.53
C GLY A 276 -4.52 -6.58 -7.83
N HIS A 277 -5.08 -6.58 -6.63
CA HIS A 277 -5.06 -7.77 -5.77
C HIS A 277 -5.68 -9.02 -6.41
N PHE A 278 -6.85 -8.92 -7.01
CA PHE A 278 -7.45 -10.12 -7.61
C PHE A 278 -6.65 -10.59 -8.83
N LEU A 279 -6.54 -9.74 -9.88
CA LEU A 279 -6.01 -10.20 -11.14
C LEU A 279 -4.47 -10.30 -11.13
N ALA A 280 -3.75 -9.32 -10.54
CA ALA A 280 -2.30 -9.38 -10.50
C ALA A 280 -1.79 -10.54 -9.63
N TRP A 281 -2.48 -10.89 -8.53
CA TRP A 281 -2.12 -12.05 -7.73
C TRP A 281 -2.37 -13.38 -8.45
N LEU A 282 -3.45 -13.50 -9.22
CA LEU A 282 -3.65 -14.65 -10.08
C LEU A 282 -2.58 -14.75 -11.16
N CYS A 283 -2.28 -13.63 -11.84
CA CYS A 283 -1.24 -13.60 -12.88
C CYS A 283 0.14 -13.98 -12.32
N SER A 284 0.52 -13.45 -11.16
CA SER A 284 1.81 -13.77 -10.54
C SER A 284 1.86 -15.22 -10.03
N GLY A 285 0.75 -15.79 -9.56
CA GLY A 285 0.62 -17.20 -9.23
C GLY A 285 0.89 -18.11 -10.44
N VAL A 286 0.34 -17.76 -11.62
CA VAL A 286 0.62 -18.45 -12.88
C VAL A 286 2.11 -18.36 -13.23
N MET A 287 2.70 -17.16 -13.14
CA MET A 287 4.12 -16.95 -13.46
C MET A 287 5.05 -17.76 -12.57
N VAL A 288 4.82 -17.77 -11.25
CA VAL A 288 5.66 -18.52 -10.30
C VAL A 288 5.52 -20.03 -10.50
N ALA A 289 4.31 -20.53 -10.76
CA ALA A 289 4.09 -21.94 -11.06
C ALA A 289 4.86 -22.38 -12.33
N ALA A 290 4.93 -21.52 -13.34
CA ALA A 290 5.68 -21.81 -14.58
C ALA A 290 7.21 -21.78 -14.38
N ILE A 291 7.71 -20.97 -13.43
CA ILE A 291 9.14 -20.90 -13.11
C ILE A 291 9.54 -22.03 -12.15
N GLY A 292 8.60 -22.52 -11.32
CA GLY A 292 8.79 -23.63 -10.39
C GLY A 292 9.59 -23.29 -9.13
N ARG A 293 9.83 -22.00 -8.83
CA ARG A 293 10.54 -21.53 -7.64
C ARG A 293 10.18 -20.10 -7.26
N GLU A 294 10.31 -19.79 -5.99
CA GLU A 294 10.22 -18.42 -5.52
C GLU A 294 11.42 -17.60 -6.00
N MET A 295 11.15 -16.35 -6.37
CA MET A 295 12.14 -15.41 -6.84
C MET A 295 11.84 -14.01 -6.35
N HIS A 296 12.90 -13.16 -6.30
CA HIS A 296 12.71 -11.72 -6.12
C HIS A 296 11.77 -11.16 -7.23
N PRO A 297 10.78 -10.29 -6.89
CA PRO A 297 9.78 -9.81 -7.85
C PRO A 297 10.36 -9.24 -9.14
N GLY A 298 11.41 -8.41 -9.02
CA GLY A 298 12.10 -7.84 -10.18
C GLY A 298 12.71 -8.91 -11.08
N LYS A 299 13.23 -9.99 -10.49
CA LYS A 299 13.80 -11.11 -11.23
C LYS A 299 12.70 -11.93 -11.93
N MET A 300 11.60 -12.20 -11.24
CA MET A 300 10.47 -12.94 -11.80
C MET A 300 9.88 -12.22 -13.01
N ALA A 301 9.66 -10.91 -12.89
CA ALA A 301 9.14 -10.11 -13.99
C ALA A 301 10.13 -10.03 -15.18
N PHE A 302 11.42 -9.91 -14.89
CA PHE A 302 12.46 -9.89 -15.92
C PHE A 302 12.59 -11.25 -16.65
N GLU A 303 12.55 -12.36 -15.93
CA GLU A 303 12.58 -13.70 -16.53
C GLU A 303 11.31 -14.02 -17.36
N ALA A 304 10.14 -13.47 -16.92
CA ALA A 304 8.90 -13.67 -17.66
C ALA A 304 8.80 -12.83 -18.93
N LEU A 305 9.22 -11.56 -18.89
CA LEU A 305 8.92 -10.54 -19.92
C LEU A 305 10.12 -9.67 -20.30
N GLY A 306 11.34 -10.01 -19.86
CA GLY A 306 12.55 -9.25 -20.17
C GLY A 306 12.47 -7.79 -19.72
N LEU A 307 12.90 -6.87 -20.58
CA LEU A 307 12.95 -5.44 -20.28
C LEU A 307 11.55 -4.85 -19.97
N ALA A 308 10.50 -5.31 -20.64
CA ALA A 308 9.14 -4.84 -20.38
C ALA A 308 8.69 -5.18 -18.94
N GLY A 309 9.05 -6.37 -18.44
CA GLY A 309 8.83 -6.77 -17.06
C GLY A 309 9.60 -5.90 -16.06
N ALA A 310 10.87 -5.59 -16.33
CA ALA A 310 11.67 -4.71 -15.48
C ALA A 310 11.09 -3.28 -15.40
N VAL A 311 10.68 -2.72 -16.53
CA VAL A 311 10.02 -1.39 -16.58
C VAL A 311 8.69 -1.41 -15.82
N ALA A 312 7.90 -2.48 -15.97
CA ALA A 312 6.64 -2.61 -15.24
C ALA A 312 6.82 -2.67 -13.73
N VAL A 313 7.79 -3.43 -13.22
CA VAL A 313 8.09 -3.48 -11.78
C VAL A 313 8.60 -2.13 -11.27
N MET A 314 9.42 -1.43 -12.03
CA MET A 314 9.86 -0.08 -11.68
C MET A 314 8.66 0.88 -11.58
N LEU A 315 7.75 0.88 -12.56
CA LEU A 315 6.56 1.71 -12.54
C LEU A 315 5.60 1.32 -11.40
N ALA A 316 5.44 0.02 -11.16
CA ALA A 316 4.59 -0.51 -10.09
C ALA A 316 5.12 -0.11 -8.70
N GLY A 317 6.42 -0.17 -8.48
CA GLY A 317 7.03 0.34 -7.26
C GLY A 317 6.87 1.86 -7.14
N TRP A 318 6.98 2.59 -8.23
CA TRP A 318 6.82 4.04 -8.24
C TRP A 318 5.40 4.48 -7.93
N THR A 319 4.37 3.87 -8.56
CA THR A 319 2.96 4.19 -8.30
C THR A 319 2.51 3.88 -6.88
N THR A 320 3.15 2.91 -6.21
CA THR A 320 2.88 2.56 -4.82
C THR A 320 3.68 3.43 -3.83
N ALA A 321 4.96 3.70 -4.09
CA ALA A 321 5.78 4.52 -3.21
C ALA A 321 5.30 5.98 -3.12
N ASN A 322 4.76 6.52 -4.21
CA ASN A 322 4.32 7.91 -4.26
C ASN A 322 3.21 8.26 -3.27
N PRO A 323 2.03 7.61 -3.28
CA PRO A 323 0.97 7.91 -2.33
C PRO A 323 1.39 7.57 -0.89
N THR A 324 2.28 6.61 -0.72
CA THR A 324 2.86 6.25 0.57
C THR A 324 3.71 7.39 1.14
N LEU A 325 4.66 7.93 0.37
CA LEU A 325 5.47 9.10 0.75
C LEU A 325 4.62 10.37 0.92
N TYR A 326 3.58 10.53 0.11
CA TYR A 326 2.62 11.63 0.26
C TYR A 326 1.92 11.58 1.62
N ARG A 327 1.43 10.40 2.05
CA ARG A 327 0.81 10.21 3.37
C ARG A 327 1.82 10.45 4.51
N ALA A 328 3.06 9.96 4.37
CA ALA A 328 4.14 10.24 5.32
C ALA A 328 4.39 11.75 5.46
N GLY A 329 4.44 12.46 4.35
CA GLY A 329 4.59 13.92 4.33
C GLY A 329 3.44 14.66 5.04
N LEU A 330 2.19 14.24 4.83
CA LEU A 330 1.03 14.80 5.51
C LEU A 330 1.08 14.55 7.04
N ALA A 331 1.48 13.34 7.46
CA ALA A 331 1.61 13.01 8.87
C ALA A 331 2.69 13.85 9.56
N LEU A 332 3.89 13.92 8.96
CA LEU A 332 5.03 14.67 9.52
C LEU A 332 4.84 16.18 9.46
N GLN A 333 4.11 16.69 8.47
CA GLN A 333 3.79 18.10 8.38
C GLN A 333 2.98 18.59 9.60
N THR A 334 2.08 17.78 10.12
CA THR A 334 1.34 18.11 11.34
C THR A 334 2.19 18.12 12.60
N VAL A 335 3.32 17.40 12.59
CA VAL A 335 4.30 17.34 13.69
C VAL A 335 5.28 18.51 13.63
N THR A 336 5.89 18.73 12.48
CA THR A 336 7.00 19.69 12.33
C THR A 336 6.55 21.13 12.07
N GLY A 337 5.37 21.30 11.49
CA GLY A 337 4.91 22.60 11.02
C GLY A 337 5.55 23.08 9.73
N TRP A 338 6.46 22.34 9.16
CA TRP A 338 7.11 22.70 7.89
C TRP A 338 6.15 22.57 6.71
N PRO A 339 6.38 23.29 5.60
CA PRO A 339 5.64 23.05 4.36
C PRO A 339 5.73 21.58 3.94
N ARG A 340 4.63 20.99 3.50
CA ARG A 340 4.53 19.57 3.17
C ARG A 340 5.64 19.09 2.24
N TRP A 341 5.94 19.85 1.18
CA TRP A 341 6.96 19.45 0.22
C TRP A 341 8.37 19.29 0.85
N LYS A 342 8.74 20.17 1.81
CA LYS A 342 10.04 20.08 2.50
C LYS A 342 10.13 18.81 3.33
N ILE A 343 9.10 18.55 4.12
CA ILE A 343 9.11 17.38 4.99
C ILE A 343 8.95 16.06 4.19
N THR A 344 8.19 16.09 3.07
CA THR A 344 8.12 14.95 2.15
C THR A 344 9.47 14.71 1.48
N LEU A 345 10.22 15.75 1.13
CA LEU A 345 11.58 15.61 0.59
C LEU A 345 12.51 14.94 1.63
N VAL A 346 12.49 15.41 2.87
CA VAL A 346 13.30 14.82 3.95
C VAL A 346 12.93 13.37 4.18
N ALA A 347 11.63 13.07 4.30
CA ALA A 347 11.14 11.70 4.45
C ALA A 347 11.57 10.81 3.27
N GLY A 348 11.47 11.32 2.05
CA GLY A 348 11.88 10.61 0.84
C GLY A 348 13.39 10.34 0.76
N LEU A 349 14.23 11.29 1.20
CA LEU A 349 15.68 11.08 1.29
C LEU A 349 16.03 9.99 2.32
N VAL A 350 15.41 10.03 3.50
CA VAL A 350 15.55 8.97 4.51
C VAL A 350 15.09 7.62 3.94
N THR A 351 13.94 7.60 3.28
CA THR A 351 13.41 6.40 2.61
C THR A 351 14.36 5.86 1.56
N SER A 352 14.99 6.75 0.77
CA SER A 352 15.98 6.36 -0.25
C SER A 352 17.19 5.67 0.36
N VAL A 353 17.66 6.13 1.52
CA VAL A 353 18.71 5.45 2.27
C VAL A 353 18.26 4.10 2.82
N LEU A 354 17.05 4.04 3.40
CA LEU A 354 16.47 2.78 3.91
C LEU A 354 16.29 1.75 2.79
N SER A 355 15.95 2.18 1.58
CA SER A 355 15.77 1.28 0.41
C SER A 355 17.06 0.57 -0.02
N CYS A 356 18.22 1.07 0.38
CA CYS A 356 19.51 0.44 0.11
C CYS A 356 19.73 -0.84 0.95
N PHE A 357 18.85 -1.12 1.93
CA PHE A 357 18.94 -2.31 2.78
C PHE A 357 17.89 -3.34 2.35
N PRO A 358 18.29 -4.43 1.68
CA PRO A 358 17.36 -5.46 1.19
C PRO A 358 16.45 -6.06 2.28
N LEU A 359 16.90 -6.06 3.54
CA LEU A 359 16.14 -6.55 4.70
C LEU A 359 14.69 -6.02 4.74
N PHE A 360 14.49 -4.75 4.44
CA PHE A 360 13.14 -4.14 4.52
C PHE A 360 12.18 -4.71 3.49
N PHE A 361 12.69 -5.08 2.31
CA PHE A 361 11.90 -5.79 1.32
C PHE A 361 11.70 -7.27 1.68
N MET A 362 12.74 -7.95 2.17
CA MET A 362 12.69 -9.37 2.51
C MET A 362 11.68 -9.69 3.61
N LYS A 363 11.41 -8.74 4.50
CA LYS A 363 10.44 -8.82 5.59
C LYS A 363 9.15 -8.06 5.31
N LEU A 364 8.83 -7.81 4.04
CA LEU A 364 7.73 -6.94 3.65
C LEU A 364 6.37 -7.45 4.13
N LEU A 365 6.07 -8.75 3.99
CA LEU A 365 4.77 -9.30 4.40
C LEU A 365 4.60 -9.25 5.91
N ASP A 366 5.61 -9.65 6.70
CA ASP A 366 5.62 -9.51 8.16
C ASP A 366 5.40 -8.05 8.56
N TYR A 367 6.05 -7.15 7.82
CA TYR A 367 5.99 -5.73 8.06
C TYR A 367 4.62 -5.11 7.76
N VAL A 368 3.97 -5.52 6.67
CA VAL A 368 2.62 -5.05 6.31
C VAL A 368 1.60 -5.49 7.34
N ALA A 369 1.74 -6.69 7.91
CA ALA A 369 0.90 -7.17 8.99
C ALA A 369 1.04 -6.30 10.25
N ILE A 370 2.27 -6.02 10.69
CA ILE A 370 2.56 -5.14 11.84
C ILE A 370 2.03 -3.72 11.58
N TYR A 371 2.24 -3.19 10.38
CA TYR A 371 1.77 -1.88 9.96
C TYR A 371 0.23 -1.76 10.09
N GLY A 372 -0.51 -2.74 9.56
CA GLY A 372 -1.96 -2.80 9.69
C GLY A 372 -2.41 -2.84 11.15
N LEU A 373 -1.79 -3.72 11.94
CA LEU A 373 -2.10 -3.90 13.35
C LEU A 373 -1.87 -2.61 14.18
N VAL A 374 -0.74 -1.94 13.97
CA VAL A 374 -0.39 -0.72 14.74
C VAL A 374 -1.32 0.45 14.42
N LEU A 375 -1.69 0.64 13.18
CA LEU A 375 -2.43 1.83 12.73
C LEU A 375 -3.96 1.67 12.80
N MET A 376 -4.49 0.47 12.60
CA MET A 376 -5.92 0.20 12.51
C MET A 376 -6.74 0.64 13.73
N PRO A 377 -6.32 0.45 15.00
CA PRO A 377 -7.16 0.78 16.13
C PRO A 377 -7.52 2.26 16.24
N ILE A 378 -6.68 3.15 15.70
CA ILE A 378 -7.00 4.60 15.64
C ILE A 378 -8.20 4.85 14.71
N GLY A 379 -8.38 4.07 13.67
CA GLY A 379 -9.58 4.15 12.84
C GLY A 379 -10.85 3.87 13.63
N ALA A 380 -10.84 2.87 14.52
CA ALA A 380 -11.96 2.59 15.40
C ALA A 380 -12.25 3.75 16.38
N VAL A 381 -11.21 4.41 16.90
CA VAL A 381 -11.37 5.61 17.74
C VAL A 381 -12.05 6.73 16.95
N VAL A 382 -11.58 7.01 15.72
CA VAL A 382 -12.16 8.04 14.85
C VAL A 382 -13.60 7.69 14.47
N PHE A 383 -13.87 6.43 14.13
CA PHE A 383 -15.22 5.95 13.81
C PHE A 383 -16.18 6.16 14.99
N THR A 384 -15.75 5.80 16.19
CA THR A 384 -16.53 5.96 17.43
C THR A 384 -16.83 7.42 17.71
N GLU A 385 -15.82 8.28 17.60
CA GLU A 385 -15.95 9.72 17.83
C GLU A 385 -16.87 10.38 16.79
N HIS A 386 -16.77 9.95 15.52
CA HIS A 386 -17.53 10.55 14.44
C HIS A 386 -19.01 10.11 14.42
N TRP A 387 -19.28 8.80 14.58
CA TRP A 387 -20.61 8.23 14.40
C TRP A 387 -21.36 7.89 15.67
N ILE A 388 -20.66 7.44 16.72
CA ILE A 388 -21.28 6.91 17.94
C ILE A 388 -21.46 8.04 18.97
N PHE A 389 -20.43 8.82 19.24
CA PHE A 389 -20.47 9.86 20.27
C PHE A 389 -21.58 10.90 20.06
N PRO A 390 -21.85 11.44 18.86
CA PRO A 390 -22.95 12.36 18.64
C PRO A 390 -24.33 11.75 18.96
N LYS A 391 -24.52 10.45 18.69
CA LYS A 391 -25.76 9.75 19.03
C LYS A 391 -25.95 9.55 20.55
N LEU A 392 -24.87 9.56 21.30
CA LEU A 392 -24.85 9.47 22.75
C LEU A 392 -24.85 10.85 23.45
N GLY A 393 -24.97 11.94 22.69
CA GLY A 393 -24.98 13.30 23.20
C GLY A 393 -23.57 13.87 23.54
N PHE A 394 -22.51 13.20 23.15
CA PHE A 394 -21.15 13.72 23.34
C PHE A 394 -20.75 14.64 22.16
N PRO A 395 -20.04 15.75 22.44
CA PRO A 395 -19.58 16.66 21.39
C PRO A 395 -18.48 16.00 20.54
N ARG A 396 -18.44 16.34 19.26
CA ARG A 396 -17.30 16.02 18.38
C ARG A 396 -16.08 16.83 18.80
N TYR A 397 -14.88 16.35 18.42
CA TYR A 397 -13.59 17.03 18.62
C TYR A 397 -13.28 17.30 20.10
N GLN A 398 -13.41 16.28 20.93
CA GLN A 398 -13.33 16.41 22.39
C GLN A 398 -12.04 17.04 22.90
N ALA A 399 -10.88 16.73 22.32
CA ALA A 399 -9.62 17.32 22.76
C ALA A 399 -9.54 18.82 22.39
N GLU A 400 -10.03 19.20 21.23
CA GLU A 400 -10.09 20.61 20.80
C GLU A 400 -11.06 21.41 21.68
N THR A 401 -12.29 20.90 21.87
CA THR A 401 -13.33 21.53 22.70
C THR A 401 -12.89 21.71 24.16
N ARG A 402 -12.19 20.72 24.72
CA ARG A 402 -11.69 20.74 26.10
C ARG A 402 -10.27 21.32 26.21
N LYS A 403 -9.67 21.82 25.14
CA LYS A 403 -8.29 22.34 25.09
C LYS A 403 -7.26 21.36 25.65
N GLN A 404 -7.46 20.05 25.43
CA GLN A 404 -6.57 19.00 25.93
C GLN A 404 -5.35 18.86 25.04
N VAL A 405 -4.16 18.94 25.60
CA VAL A 405 -2.90 18.66 24.90
C VAL A 405 -2.73 17.15 24.72
N PHE A 406 -3.25 16.36 25.67
CA PHE A 406 -3.10 14.91 25.67
C PHE A 406 -4.39 14.24 26.14
N ASN A 407 -5.04 13.48 25.26
CA ASN A 407 -6.20 12.68 25.60
C ASN A 407 -5.78 11.25 25.93
N TRP A 408 -5.54 10.97 27.22
CA TRP A 408 -5.11 9.67 27.72
C TRP A 408 -6.05 8.51 27.37
N LYS A 409 -7.34 8.79 27.21
CA LYS A 409 -8.34 7.77 26.84
C LYS A 409 -8.05 7.20 25.45
N VAL A 410 -7.69 8.06 24.50
CA VAL A 410 -7.31 7.62 23.14
C VAL A 410 -6.03 6.80 23.17
N LEU A 411 -5.02 7.24 23.94
CA LEU A 411 -3.77 6.50 24.08
C LEU A 411 -3.99 5.13 24.75
N LEU A 412 -4.81 5.07 25.81
CA LEU A 412 -5.14 3.82 26.49
C LEU A 412 -5.90 2.85 25.59
N VAL A 413 -6.86 3.34 24.80
CA VAL A 413 -7.58 2.49 23.83
C VAL A 413 -6.64 1.99 22.76
N TRP A 414 -5.80 2.86 22.17
CA TRP A 414 -4.83 2.46 21.16
C TRP A 414 -3.79 1.48 21.71
N GLY A 415 -3.10 1.84 22.79
CA GLY A 415 -2.08 1.00 23.43
C GLY A 415 -2.66 -0.30 24.00
N GLY A 416 -3.85 -0.22 24.63
CA GLY A 416 -4.57 -1.38 25.15
C GLY A 416 -4.99 -2.36 24.05
N SER A 417 -5.45 -1.86 22.88
CA SER A 417 -5.76 -2.69 21.73
C SER A 417 -4.52 -3.41 21.19
N LEU A 418 -3.37 -2.73 21.12
CA LEU A 418 -2.10 -3.32 20.72
C LEU A 418 -1.65 -4.38 21.73
N LEU A 419 -1.69 -4.06 23.01
CA LEU A 419 -1.33 -5.01 24.07
C LEU A 419 -2.22 -6.26 24.04
N PHE A 420 -3.52 -6.08 23.85
CA PHE A 420 -4.49 -7.17 23.71
C PHE A 420 -4.15 -8.04 22.50
N ALA A 421 -3.88 -7.45 21.33
CA ALA A 421 -3.52 -8.18 20.12
C ALA A 421 -2.21 -8.96 20.26
N PHE A 422 -1.22 -8.42 20.97
CA PHE A 422 0.06 -9.14 21.21
C PHE A 422 -0.03 -10.21 22.29
N LEU A 423 -0.85 -10.01 23.33
CA LEU A 423 -0.97 -10.96 24.45
C LEU A 423 -1.95 -12.10 24.18
N LEU A 424 -2.94 -11.89 23.31
CA LEU A 424 -3.94 -12.89 22.94
C LEU A 424 -3.78 -13.28 21.47
N PRO A 425 -2.86 -14.21 21.18
CA PRO A 425 -2.65 -14.68 19.81
C PRO A 425 -3.86 -15.50 19.35
N LEU A 426 -4.90 -14.80 18.88
CA LEU A 426 -6.16 -15.42 18.45
C LEU A 426 -5.98 -16.46 17.34
N HIS A 427 -4.91 -16.35 16.54
CA HIS A 427 -4.54 -17.34 15.53
C HIS A 427 -4.23 -18.72 16.13
N LEU A 428 -3.79 -18.79 17.39
CA LEU A 428 -3.58 -20.07 18.07
C LEU A 428 -4.90 -20.75 18.45
N TYR A 429 -5.95 -19.96 18.67
CA TYR A 429 -7.29 -20.48 19.00
C TYR A 429 -8.15 -20.68 17.76
N PHE A 430 -7.96 -19.85 16.76
CA PHE A 430 -8.69 -19.90 15.49
C PHE A 430 -7.70 -20.22 14.37
N ARG A 431 -7.41 -21.51 14.16
CA ARG A 431 -6.46 -21.99 13.13
C ARG A 431 -6.80 -21.58 11.68
N TRP A 432 -7.94 -20.99 11.46
CA TRP A 432 -8.39 -20.45 10.16
C TRP A 432 -8.19 -18.93 10.02
N LEU A 433 -7.72 -18.26 11.08
CA LEU A 433 -7.29 -16.86 11.00
C LEU A 433 -5.81 -16.82 10.56
N PRO A 434 -5.49 -16.00 9.57
CA PRO A 434 -4.12 -15.81 9.12
C PRO A 434 -3.26 -15.16 10.20
#